data_3c80454df8f66bd34ab0dbbb2457891b
#
_entry.id   3c80454df8f66bd34ab0dbbb2457891b
#
_cell.length_a   1.000
_cell.length_b   1.000
_cell.length_c   1.000
_cell.angle_alpha   90.00
_cell.angle_beta   90.00
_cell.angle_gamma   90.00
#
_symmetry.space_group_name_H-M   'P 1'
#
loop_
_entity.id
_entity.type
_entity.pdbx_description
1 polymer ?
#
loop_
_entity_poly.entity_id
_entity_poly.type
_entity_poly.pdbx_seq_one_letter_code
_entity_poly.pdbx_strand_id
1 'polypeptide(L)'
;MIRGSTTNIYKDDNEYRNVESITEIREVVNEIDARLKTDGATSGFEKLYTKLVWEYYGGMASTLSECLKVLKPGGKIALLVSDSHAFKMVHIKTAELLKRVGEQIGYTNAEVILWQLKNSTSHNYQLRENILILQKPEI
;
A
#
# COMPACT_ATOMS: atom_id res chain seq x y z
N MET A 1 8.44 -7.91 -8.13
CA MET A 1 7.16 -8.61 -7.85
C MET A 1 6.45 -7.96 -6.67
N ILE A 2 5.13 -7.79 -6.77
CA ILE A 2 4.36 -7.24 -5.65
C ILE A 2 4.09 -8.34 -4.62
N ARG A 3 4.43 -8.08 -3.36
CA ARG A 3 4.21 -9.03 -2.27
C ARG A 3 2.91 -8.68 -1.54
N GLY A 4 1.97 -9.59 -1.52
CA GLY A 4 0.66 -9.38 -0.91
C GLY A 4 0.34 -10.34 0.22
N SER A 5 1.26 -11.24 0.58
CA SER A 5 1.02 -12.26 1.61
C SER A 5 2.31 -12.61 2.33
N THR A 6 2.20 -12.95 3.62
CA THR A 6 3.35 -13.41 4.40
C THR A 6 3.94 -14.72 3.88
N THR A 7 3.19 -15.47 3.07
CA THR A 7 3.68 -16.73 2.50
C THR A 7 4.60 -16.52 1.30
N ASN A 8 4.63 -15.33 0.71
CA ASN A 8 5.47 -15.02 -0.45
C ASN A 8 6.48 -13.91 -0.20
N ILE A 9 6.82 -13.66 1.07
CA ILE A 9 7.88 -12.75 1.47
C ILE A 9 9.18 -13.55 1.61
N TYR A 10 10.25 -13.08 0.99
CA TYR A 10 11.55 -13.73 1.03
C TYR A 10 12.60 -12.84 1.70
N LYS A 11 13.63 -13.48 2.26
CA LYS A 11 14.69 -12.81 3.00
C LYS A 11 15.39 -11.72 2.17
N ASP A 12 15.54 -11.94 0.88
CA ASP A 12 16.27 -11.05 -0.03
C ASP A 12 15.41 -9.96 -0.65
N ASP A 13 14.12 -9.90 -0.31
CA ASP A 13 13.24 -8.86 -0.82
C ASP A 13 13.71 -7.49 -0.37
N ASN A 14 13.81 -6.55 -1.30
CA ASN A 14 14.34 -5.22 -1.04
C ASN A 14 13.59 -4.10 -1.75
N GLU A 15 12.37 -4.36 -2.20
CA GLU A 15 11.52 -3.37 -2.88
C GLU A 15 11.17 -2.18 -1.97
N TYR A 16 11.28 -2.36 -0.65
CA TYR A 16 11.01 -1.30 0.34
C TYR A 16 11.83 -0.04 0.06
N ARG A 17 12.99 -0.16 -0.56
CA ARG A 17 13.86 0.98 -0.88
C ARG A 17 13.16 2.01 -1.75
N ASN A 18 12.20 1.58 -2.56
CA ASN A 18 11.47 2.47 -3.45
C ASN A 18 10.56 3.45 -2.70
N VAL A 19 10.20 3.14 -1.46
CA VAL A 19 9.22 3.91 -0.69
C VAL A 19 9.70 4.27 0.72
N GLU A 20 10.94 3.96 1.07
CA GLU A 20 11.43 4.17 2.44
C GLU A 20 11.43 5.64 2.88
N SER A 21 11.39 6.57 1.93
CA SER A 21 11.30 8.02 2.23
C SER A 21 9.88 8.51 2.48
N ILE A 22 8.86 7.68 2.27
CA ILE A 22 7.47 8.09 2.44
C ILE A 22 7.08 7.96 3.92
N THR A 23 6.91 9.10 4.58
CA THR A 23 6.62 9.19 6.01
C THR A 23 5.34 8.46 6.39
N GLU A 24 4.29 8.59 5.58
CA GLU A 24 2.98 8.00 5.86
C GLU A 24 3.05 6.48 5.94
N ILE A 25 3.88 5.85 5.09
CA ILE A 25 4.09 4.40 5.14
C ILE A 25 4.85 4.03 6.41
N ARG A 26 5.87 4.80 6.75
CA ARG A 26 6.67 4.58 7.96
C ARG A 26 5.80 4.68 9.22
N GLU A 27 4.87 5.61 9.26
CA GLU A 27 3.95 5.75 10.39
C GLU A 27 3.09 4.51 10.57
N VAL A 28 2.56 3.94 9.48
CA VAL A 28 1.78 2.70 9.52
C VAL A 28 2.64 1.54 10.02
N VAL A 29 3.84 1.40 9.49
CA VAL A 29 4.78 0.35 9.89
C VAL A 29 5.12 0.46 11.38
N ASN A 30 5.37 1.67 11.86
CA ASN A 30 5.69 1.91 13.27
C ASN A 30 4.51 1.56 14.17
N GLU A 31 3.29 1.86 13.76
CA GLU A 31 2.09 1.50 14.52
C GLU A 31 1.91 -0.01 14.61
N ILE A 32 2.11 -0.72 13.49
CA ILE A 32 2.06 -2.20 13.48
C ILE A 32 3.12 -2.76 14.42
N ASP A 33 4.35 -2.26 14.33
CA ASP A 33 5.47 -2.71 15.15
C ASP A 33 5.19 -2.51 16.65
N ALA A 34 4.62 -1.34 17.00
CA ALA A 34 4.27 -1.04 18.39
C ALA A 34 3.20 -2.01 18.91
N ARG A 35 2.19 -2.34 18.10
CA ARG A 35 1.15 -3.30 18.51
C ARG A 35 1.69 -4.71 18.62
N LEU A 36 2.61 -5.11 17.74
CA LEU A 36 3.27 -6.41 17.83
C LEU A 36 4.05 -6.54 19.13
N LYS A 37 4.76 -5.50 19.53
CA LYS A 37 5.53 -5.49 20.78
C LYS A 37 4.62 -5.55 22.00
N THR A 38 3.51 -4.81 21.97
CA THR A 38 2.54 -4.79 23.08
C THR A 38 1.85 -6.12 23.26
N ASP A 39 1.43 -6.75 22.15
CA ASP A 39 0.66 -7.99 22.18
C ASP A 39 1.54 -9.23 22.33
N GLY A 40 2.86 -9.09 22.17
CA GLY A 40 3.78 -10.22 22.13
C GLY A 40 3.62 -11.01 20.84
N ALA A 41 4.40 -10.70 19.82
CA ALA A 41 4.36 -11.43 18.54
C ALA A 41 4.69 -12.90 18.80
N THR A 42 3.71 -13.79 18.63
CA THR A 42 3.83 -15.21 18.98
C THR A 42 4.08 -16.10 17.76
N SER A 43 3.76 -15.63 16.55
CA SER A 43 3.94 -16.41 15.33
C SER A 43 5.01 -15.78 14.43
N GLY A 44 5.65 -16.63 13.62
CA GLY A 44 6.61 -16.16 12.63
C GLY A 44 5.96 -15.29 11.56
N PHE A 45 4.69 -15.52 11.26
CA PHE A 45 3.95 -14.74 10.27
C PHE A 45 3.69 -13.31 10.75
N GLU A 46 3.33 -13.15 12.03
CA GLU A 46 3.08 -11.81 12.58
C GLU A 46 4.34 -10.94 12.54
N LYS A 47 5.51 -11.54 12.74
CA LYS A 47 6.79 -10.84 12.68
C LYS A 47 7.12 -10.32 11.28
N LEU A 48 6.45 -10.85 10.25
CA LEU A 48 6.66 -10.43 8.87
C LEU A 48 5.73 -9.30 8.44
N TYR A 49 4.78 -8.88 9.27
CA TYR A 49 3.78 -7.87 8.88
C TYR A 49 4.42 -6.55 8.44
N THR A 50 5.39 -6.04 9.19
CA THR A 50 6.04 -4.77 8.84
C THR A 50 6.80 -4.88 7.52
N LYS A 51 7.51 -5.99 7.33
CA LYS A 51 8.22 -6.24 6.07
C LYS A 51 7.25 -6.34 4.91
N LEU A 52 6.11 -7.01 5.10
CA LEU A 52 5.11 -7.17 4.06
C LEU A 52 4.56 -5.80 3.61
N VAL A 53 4.26 -4.90 4.55
CA VAL A 53 3.78 -3.56 4.21
C VAL A 53 4.81 -2.83 3.36
N TRP A 54 6.08 -2.79 3.80
CA TRP A 54 7.15 -2.15 3.04
C TRP A 54 7.29 -2.73 1.63
N GLU A 55 7.30 -4.05 1.52
CA GLU A 55 7.48 -4.72 0.23
C GLU A 55 6.28 -4.55 -0.69
N TYR A 56 5.07 -4.52 -0.15
CA TYR A 56 3.87 -4.27 -0.95
C TYR A 56 3.94 -2.90 -1.63
N TYR A 57 4.18 -1.85 -0.85
CA TYR A 57 4.22 -0.49 -1.42
C TYR A 57 5.46 -0.30 -2.29
N GLY A 58 6.57 -0.92 -1.94
CA GLY A 58 7.77 -0.89 -2.78
C GLY A 58 7.54 -1.56 -4.13
N GLY A 59 6.89 -2.72 -4.13
CA GLY A 59 6.53 -3.42 -5.36
C GLY A 59 5.53 -2.63 -6.20
N MET A 60 4.57 -1.99 -5.55
CA MET A 60 3.61 -1.11 -6.25
C MET A 60 4.33 0.09 -6.88
N ALA A 61 5.31 0.67 -6.18
CA ALA A 61 6.11 1.75 -6.73
C ALA A 61 6.83 1.32 -8.02
N SER A 62 7.46 0.14 -8.00
CA SER A 62 8.11 -0.40 -9.20
C SER A 62 7.11 -0.58 -10.35
N THR A 63 5.96 -1.16 -10.06
CA THR A 63 4.91 -1.39 -11.06
C THR A 63 4.40 -0.07 -11.63
N LEU A 64 4.10 0.89 -10.78
CA LEU A 64 3.61 2.20 -11.22
C LEU A 64 4.66 2.96 -12.02
N SER A 65 5.95 2.81 -11.69
CA SER A 65 7.04 3.41 -12.47
C SER A 65 7.08 2.84 -13.88
N GLU A 66 6.92 1.52 -14.03
CA GLU A 66 6.88 0.88 -15.35
C GLU A 66 5.64 1.32 -16.14
N CYS A 67 4.48 1.41 -15.49
CA CYS A 67 3.26 1.90 -16.14
C CYS A 67 3.42 3.33 -16.64
N LEU A 68 4.11 4.18 -15.88
CA LEU A 68 4.33 5.58 -16.28
C LEU A 68 5.09 5.66 -17.61
N LYS A 69 6.01 4.73 -17.84
CA LYS A 69 6.80 4.71 -19.09
C LYS A 69 5.95 4.42 -20.32
N VAL A 70 4.92 3.60 -20.18
CA VAL A 70 4.11 3.16 -21.34
C VAL A 70 2.86 3.99 -21.55
N LEU A 71 2.48 4.84 -20.58
CA LEU A 71 1.35 5.73 -20.75
C LEU A 71 1.67 6.86 -21.72
N LYS A 72 0.67 7.28 -22.48
CA LYS A 72 0.78 8.49 -23.29
C LYS A 72 0.75 9.71 -22.36
N PRO A 73 1.36 10.85 -22.74
CA PRO A 73 1.22 12.08 -21.98
C PRO A 73 -0.25 12.37 -21.70
N GLY A 74 -0.59 12.70 -20.45
CA GLY A 74 -1.96 12.91 -20.02
C GLY A 74 -2.77 11.65 -19.77
N GLY A 75 -2.20 10.48 -20.05
CA GLY A 75 -2.87 9.20 -19.81
C GLY A 75 -3.09 8.93 -18.32
N LYS A 76 -4.12 8.15 -18.02
CA LYS A 76 -4.52 7.88 -16.63
C LYS A 76 -4.49 6.39 -16.31
N ILE A 77 -4.28 6.09 -15.03
CA ILE A 77 -4.44 4.75 -14.46
C ILE A 77 -5.54 4.83 -13.42
N ALA A 78 -6.40 3.83 -13.37
CA ALA A 78 -7.39 3.66 -12.31
C ALA A 78 -7.12 2.36 -11.58
N LEU A 79 -6.93 2.43 -10.26
CA LEU A 79 -6.68 1.27 -9.41
C LEU A 79 -7.83 1.11 -8.42
N LEU A 80 -8.44 -0.08 -8.40
CA LEU A 80 -9.44 -0.41 -7.39
C LEU A 80 -8.73 -1.07 -6.22
N VAL A 81 -8.75 -0.43 -5.06
CA VAL A 81 -8.06 -0.90 -3.86
C VAL A 81 -8.94 -0.72 -2.63
N SER A 82 -8.78 -1.62 -1.67
CA SER A 82 -9.50 -1.57 -0.39
C SER A 82 -8.56 -1.15 0.73
N ASP A 83 -9.10 -0.42 1.71
CA ASP A 83 -8.42 -0.24 2.98
C ASP A 83 -8.24 -1.60 3.66
N SER A 84 -7.33 -1.68 4.60
CA SER A 84 -7.03 -2.92 5.31
C SER A 84 -6.98 -2.69 6.82
N HIS A 85 -7.39 -3.71 7.58
CA HIS A 85 -7.21 -3.82 9.03
C HIS A 85 -6.55 -5.16 9.37
N ALA A 86 -5.89 -5.79 8.40
CA ALA A 86 -5.40 -7.17 8.53
C ALA A 86 -4.22 -7.31 9.50
N PHE A 87 -3.47 -6.24 9.76
CA PHE A 87 -2.25 -6.29 10.57
C PHE A 87 -2.49 -5.68 11.94
N LYS A 88 -2.88 -6.52 12.91
CA LYS A 88 -3.14 -6.11 14.29
C LYS A 88 -4.18 -4.97 14.39
N MET A 89 -5.17 -4.98 13.51
CA MET A 89 -6.24 -4.00 13.45
C MET A 89 -5.77 -2.56 13.16
N VAL A 90 -4.56 -2.38 12.68
CA VAL A 90 -4.11 -1.08 12.20
C VAL A 90 -4.87 -0.73 10.92
N HIS A 91 -5.50 0.44 10.91
CA HIS A 91 -6.21 0.90 9.72
C HIS A 91 -5.21 1.40 8.67
N ILE A 92 -5.11 0.67 7.57
CA ILE A 92 -4.25 1.01 6.45
C ILE A 92 -5.11 1.59 5.33
N LYS A 93 -4.94 2.87 5.07
CA LYS A 93 -5.67 3.59 4.01
C LYS A 93 -4.91 3.40 2.70
N THR A 94 -5.13 2.24 2.07
CA THR A 94 -4.34 1.79 0.92
C THR A 94 -4.33 2.80 -0.23
N ALA A 95 -5.49 3.33 -0.63
CA ALA A 95 -5.55 4.28 -1.73
C ALA A 95 -4.78 5.57 -1.43
N GLU A 96 -4.86 6.07 -0.19
CA GLU A 96 -4.14 7.28 0.21
C GLU A 96 -2.62 7.05 0.19
N LEU A 97 -2.16 5.89 0.66
CA LEU A 97 -0.74 5.57 0.63
C LEU A 97 -0.24 5.39 -0.80
N LEU A 98 -1.01 4.71 -1.65
CA LEU A 98 -0.66 4.55 -3.06
C LEU A 98 -0.67 5.88 -3.82
N LYS A 99 -1.54 6.80 -3.43
CA LYS A 99 -1.54 8.16 -3.96
C LYS A 99 -0.19 8.84 -3.69
N ARG A 100 0.31 8.73 -2.46
CA ARG A 100 1.62 9.30 -2.10
C ARG A 100 2.76 8.63 -2.89
N VAL A 101 2.69 7.30 -3.06
CA VAL A 101 3.66 6.57 -3.88
C VAL A 101 3.64 7.10 -5.33
N GLY A 102 2.45 7.24 -5.91
CA GLY A 102 2.31 7.75 -7.28
C GLY A 102 2.83 9.17 -7.45
N GLU A 103 2.54 10.04 -6.49
CA GLU A 103 3.01 11.43 -6.52
C GLU A 103 4.55 11.48 -6.47
N GLN A 104 5.17 10.66 -5.64
CA GLN A 104 6.62 10.59 -5.55
C GLN A 104 7.27 10.13 -6.86
N ILE A 105 6.62 9.21 -7.58
CA ILE A 105 7.11 8.69 -8.87
C ILE A 105 7.01 9.74 -9.98
N GLY A 106 6.03 10.63 -9.90
CA GLY A 106 5.85 11.67 -10.91
C GLY A 106 4.45 11.75 -11.51
N TYR A 107 3.49 10.99 -11.00
CA TYR A 107 2.10 11.15 -11.40
C TYR A 107 1.53 12.46 -10.85
N THR A 108 0.56 13.01 -11.58
CA THR A 108 -0.13 14.25 -11.22
C THR A 108 -1.62 14.01 -11.11
N ASN A 109 -2.35 15.03 -10.64
CA ASN A 109 -3.82 14.99 -10.54
C ASN A 109 -4.35 13.71 -9.89
N ALA A 110 -3.67 13.27 -8.82
CA ALA A 110 -4.07 12.07 -8.09
C ALA A 110 -5.39 12.30 -7.36
N GLU A 111 -6.32 11.37 -7.51
CA GLU A 111 -7.66 11.47 -6.94
C GLU A 111 -8.08 10.13 -6.35
N VAL A 112 -8.64 10.17 -5.15
CA VAL A 112 -9.21 8.98 -4.49
C VAL A 112 -10.72 9.13 -4.48
N ILE A 113 -11.42 8.19 -5.11
CA ILE A 113 -12.87 8.20 -5.21
C ILE A 113 -13.41 7.01 -4.42
N LEU A 114 -14.32 7.25 -3.48
CA LEU A 114 -14.99 6.17 -2.79
C LEU A 114 -15.94 5.47 -3.77
N TRP A 115 -15.69 4.17 -4.01
CA TRP A 115 -16.57 3.36 -4.88
C TRP A 115 -17.68 2.72 -4.07
N GLN A 116 -17.34 2.04 -2.97
CA GLN A 116 -18.33 1.44 -2.09
C GLN A 116 -17.76 1.15 -0.71
N LEU A 117 -18.64 0.88 0.23
CA LEU A 117 -18.28 0.37 1.56
C LEU A 117 -18.53 -1.12 1.56
N LYS A 118 -17.60 -1.88 2.14
CA LYS A 118 -17.70 -3.33 2.26
C LYS A 118 -17.64 -3.72 3.73
N ASN A 119 -18.52 -4.60 4.15
CA ASN A 119 -18.52 -5.10 5.52
C ASN A 119 -17.45 -6.19 5.69
N SER A 120 -16.64 -6.05 6.74
CA SER A 120 -15.72 -7.10 7.12
C SER A 120 -16.50 -8.29 7.69
N THR A 121 -16.14 -9.51 7.27
CA THR A 121 -16.80 -10.73 7.76
C THR A 121 -16.30 -11.16 9.13
N SER A 122 -15.10 -10.72 9.54
CA SER A 122 -14.44 -11.25 10.75
C SER A 122 -14.45 -10.31 11.95
N HIS A 123 -14.59 -8.99 11.77
CA HIS A 123 -14.44 -8.01 12.85
C HIS A 123 -15.53 -6.95 12.90
N ASN A 124 -16.60 -7.12 12.13
CA ASN A 124 -17.77 -6.25 12.15
C ASN A 124 -17.47 -4.75 12.00
N TYR A 125 -16.58 -4.41 11.07
CA TYR A 125 -16.31 -3.03 10.66
C TYR A 125 -16.46 -2.88 9.14
N GLN A 126 -16.57 -1.64 8.68
CA GLN A 126 -16.68 -1.33 7.27
C GLN A 126 -15.32 -0.98 6.68
N LEU A 127 -15.01 -1.53 5.51
CA LEU A 127 -13.85 -1.19 4.72
C LEU A 127 -14.26 -0.32 3.54
N ARG A 128 -13.44 0.67 3.24
CA ARG A 128 -13.63 1.51 2.05
C ARG A 128 -12.95 0.85 0.86
N GLU A 129 -13.72 0.65 -0.20
CA GLU A 129 -13.16 0.29 -1.49
C GLU A 129 -13.12 1.55 -2.34
N ASN A 130 -11.93 1.92 -2.78
CA ASN A 130 -11.69 3.19 -3.47
C ASN A 130 -11.13 2.94 -4.85
N ILE A 131 -11.39 3.92 -5.74
CA ILE A 131 -10.72 3.99 -7.04
C ILE A 131 -9.67 5.10 -6.91
N LEU A 132 -8.41 4.74 -7.09
CA LEU A 132 -7.31 5.72 -7.15
C LEU A 132 -7.03 6.02 -8.61
N ILE A 133 -7.11 7.29 -8.98
CA ILE A 133 -6.77 7.75 -10.32
C ILE A 133 -5.45 8.50 -10.26
N LEU A 134 -4.51 8.09 -11.12
CA LEU A 134 -3.21 8.73 -11.27
C LEU A 134 -3.05 9.13 -12.74
N GLN A 135 -2.51 10.30 -13.00
CA GLN A 135 -2.35 10.80 -14.36
C GLN A 135 -0.87 11.05 -14.68
N LYS A 136 -0.44 10.62 -15.87
CA LYS A 136 0.87 11.00 -16.37
C LYS A 136 0.87 12.47 -16.78
N PRO A 137 1.90 13.26 -16.42
CA PRO A 137 1.98 14.64 -16.87
C PRO A 137 1.87 14.75 -18.38
N GLU A 138 1.28 15.85 -18.85
CA GLU A 138 1.10 16.08 -20.30
C GLU A 138 2.38 16.54 -20.99
N ILE A 139 3.37 16.92 -20.19
CA ILE A 139 4.66 17.41 -20.71
C ILE A 139 5.78 16.50 -20.23
#